data_c6debc4f98831dfe1f8d4ba48f76e595
#
_entry.id   c6debc4f98831dfe1f8d4ba48f76e595
#
_cell.length_a   1.000
_cell.length_b   1.000
_cell.length_c   1.000
_cell.angle_alpha   90.00
_cell.angle_beta   90.00
_cell.angle_gamma   90.00
#
_symmetry.space_group_name_H-M   'P 1'
#
loop_
_entity.id
_entity.type
_entity.pdbx_description
1 polymer ?
#
loop_
_entity_poly.entity_id
_entity_poly.type
_entity_poly.pdbx_seq_one_letter_code
_entity_poly.pdbx_strand_id
1 'polypeptide(L)'
;ARSIAAQSFVLLKNQNNVLPLKKSGTIALVGPLADNKQNMPGTWSVAAKLLNATSVLTGLKEVVGDSAKILYAKGANLDADSIFEKRAGMFGKSFERDRRPATEIIQEAVNIANQADVVVAALGESAEMSGEASSRTDIEIPEAQKDLLKALLKTGKPVVLVLFTGRPLALKWENENVPAILNVWFGGSEAGYAVADVLFGDVNPSGKLSTTFPQNIGQVPIFYNHKNTGRPLPEGKWFQKFRSNYLDVSNDPLYPFGYGLSYSSFSYSDIKLSDSSLKGDQTLTASVTVTNAGNIDGKEVVQLYIRDVVGSVTRPVKELKGFQKIGLKAGESKTVSFSIIPEDLKFYNYDLRYDWEPGEFVIMIGINSKEVKSGKVNWVK
;
A
#
# COMPACT_ATOMS: atom_id res chain seq x y z
N ALA A 1 3.05 19.81 -1.88
CA ALA A 1 1.95 18.88 -1.53
C ALA A 1 1.74 17.84 -2.64
N ARG A 2 1.35 18.22 -3.90
CA ARG A 2 1.02 17.32 -5.04
C ARG A 2 2.10 16.25 -5.29
N SER A 3 3.36 16.66 -5.45
CA SER A 3 4.46 15.72 -5.73
C SER A 3 4.73 14.74 -4.57
N ILE A 4 4.56 15.17 -3.32
CA ILE A 4 4.73 14.29 -2.15
C ILE A 4 3.58 13.29 -2.09
N ALA A 5 2.34 13.74 -2.29
CA ALA A 5 1.17 12.88 -2.34
C ALA A 5 1.32 11.78 -3.40
N ALA A 6 1.65 12.15 -4.65
CA ALA A 6 1.85 11.19 -5.74
C ALA A 6 2.95 10.15 -5.43
N GLN A 7 4.01 10.53 -4.70
CA GLN A 7 5.08 9.63 -4.30
C GLN A 7 4.74 8.75 -3.09
N SER A 8 3.68 9.06 -2.33
CA SER A 8 3.18 8.25 -1.22
C SER A 8 2.14 7.22 -1.64
N PHE A 9 1.50 7.40 -2.79
CA PHE A 9 0.51 6.46 -3.31
C PHE A 9 1.14 5.13 -3.68
N VAL A 10 0.42 4.05 -3.38
CA VAL A 10 0.93 2.69 -3.55
C VAL A 10 0.07 1.95 -4.56
N LEU A 11 0.66 1.59 -5.69
CA LEU A 11 0.00 0.72 -6.66
C LEU A 11 0.01 -0.72 -6.14
N LEU A 12 -1.14 -1.23 -5.73
CA LEU A 12 -1.29 -2.56 -5.15
C LEU A 12 -1.50 -3.65 -6.20
N LYS A 13 -2.18 -3.31 -7.29
CA LYS A 13 -2.46 -4.23 -8.39
C LYS A 13 -2.59 -3.49 -9.72
N ASN A 14 -2.08 -4.06 -10.80
CA ASN A 14 -2.23 -3.54 -12.16
C ASN A 14 -2.22 -4.69 -13.18
N GLN A 15 -3.29 -5.45 -13.22
CA GLN A 15 -3.44 -6.56 -14.14
C GLN A 15 -3.73 -6.04 -15.56
N ASN A 16 -3.13 -6.68 -16.57
CA ASN A 16 -3.29 -6.33 -17.99
C ASN A 16 -2.90 -4.85 -18.32
N ASN A 17 -2.08 -4.22 -17.48
CA ASN A 17 -1.66 -2.83 -17.68
C ASN A 17 -2.84 -1.87 -17.89
N VAL A 18 -3.89 -2.01 -17.06
CA VAL A 18 -5.04 -1.08 -17.09
C VAL A 18 -4.58 0.34 -16.77
N LEU A 19 -3.60 0.48 -15.89
CA LEU A 19 -2.91 1.75 -15.61
C LEU A 19 -1.53 1.77 -16.30
N PRO A 20 -1.06 2.94 -16.78
CA PRO A 20 -1.73 4.23 -16.75
C PRO A 20 -2.87 4.34 -17.76
N LEU A 21 -3.88 5.17 -17.42
CA LEU A 21 -5.00 5.50 -18.29
C LEU A 21 -4.56 6.42 -19.42
N LYS A 22 -5.30 6.39 -20.53
CA LYS A 22 -5.13 7.37 -21.60
C LYS A 22 -5.89 8.66 -21.27
N LYS A 23 -5.32 9.81 -21.58
CA LYS A 23 -6.01 11.11 -21.52
C LYS A 23 -6.92 11.33 -22.75
N SER A 24 -7.77 10.35 -23.05
CA SER A 24 -8.68 10.38 -24.20
C SER A 24 -9.89 9.47 -23.94
N GLY A 25 -10.96 9.66 -24.73
CA GLY A 25 -12.18 8.87 -24.59
C GLY A 25 -13.05 9.31 -23.43
N THR A 26 -13.80 8.38 -22.86
CA THR A 26 -14.75 8.65 -21.76
C THR A 26 -14.38 7.86 -20.53
N ILE A 27 -14.28 8.53 -19.38
CA ILE A 27 -13.97 7.94 -18.08
C ILE A 27 -15.18 8.15 -17.17
N ALA A 28 -15.70 7.08 -16.58
CA ALA A 28 -16.70 7.17 -15.53
C ALA A 28 -16.00 7.22 -14.17
N LEU A 29 -16.12 8.35 -13.47
CA LEU A 29 -15.68 8.50 -12.09
C LEU A 29 -16.88 8.27 -11.17
N VAL A 30 -16.75 7.31 -10.25
CA VAL A 30 -17.83 6.95 -9.32
C VAL A 30 -17.32 6.81 -7.89
N GLY A 31 -18.21 6.88 -6.92
CA GLY A 31 -17.91 6.66 -5.51
C GLY A 31 -18.15 7.87 -4.62
N PRO A 32 -18.44 7.64 -3.33
CA PRO A 32 -18.71 8.71 -2.36
C PRO A 32 -17.49 9.60 -2.06
N LEU A 33 -16.27 9.10 -2.34
CA LEU A 33 -15.01 9.80 -2.13
C LEU A 33 -14.50 10.52 -3.40
N ALA A 34 -15.20 10.38 -4.53
CA ALA A 34 -14.78 10.94 -5.81
C ALA A 34 -14.84 12.49 -5.82
N ASP A 35 -15.89 13.08 -5.26
CA ASP A 35 -16.06 14.53 -5.16
C ASP A 35 -16.30 14.99 -3.72
N ASN A 36 -15.37 14.64 -2.84
CA ASN A 36 -15.40 15.07 -1.44
C ASN A 36 -14.05 15.69 -1.03
N LYS A 37 -13.97 17.01 -1.07
CA LYS A 37 -12.75 17.78 -0.72
C LYS A 37 -12.37 17.63 0.74
N GLN A 38 -13.34 17.57 1.63
CA GLN A 38 -13.15 17.65 3.08
C GLN A 38 -12.42 16.42 3.64
N ASN A 39 -12.53 15.28 2.96
CA ASN A 39 -11.86 14.05 3.36
C ASN A 39 -10.42 13.90 2.81
N MET A 40 -10.04 14.64 1.77
CA MET A 40 -8.72 14.53 1.13
C MET A 40 -7.55 14.70 2.09
N PRO A 41 -7.57 15.67 3.06
CA PRO A 41 -6.48 15.86 4.00
C PRO A 41 -6.33 14.78 5.07
N GLY A 42 -7.33 13.92 5.28
CA GLY A 42 -7.32 12.90 6.33
C GLY A 42 -7.67 13.46 7.71
N THR A 43 -7.66 12.58 8.73
CA THR A 43 -8.08 12.93 10.09
C THR A 43 -7.06 13.84 10.82
N TRP A 44 -5.77 13.63 10.60
CA TRP A 44 -4.68 14.38 11.29
C TRP A 44 -4.37 15.74 10.68
N SER A 45 -5.38 16.42 10.15
CA SER A 45 -5.25 17.68 9.42
C SER A 45 -5.91 18.87 10.15
N VAL A 46 -5.63 19.02 11.44
CA VAL A 46 -6.32 19.97 12.36
C VAL A 46 -6.31 21.42 11.84
N ALA A 47 -5.24 21.87 11.23
CA ALA A 47 -5.11 23.23 10.70
C ALA A 47 -5.47 23.36 9.22
N ALA A 48 -5.94 22.29 8.57
CA ALA A 48 -6.25 22.32 7.15
C ALA A 48 -7.52 23.13 6.85
N LYS A 49 -7.47 23.93 5.78
CA LYS A 49 -8.67 24.53 5.19
C LYS A 49 -9.29 23.51 4.25
N LEU A 50 -10.17 22.65 4.78
CA LEU A 50 -10.71 21.46 4.11
C LEU A 50 -11.30 21.75 2.72
N LEU A 51 -12.00 22.90 2.56
CA LEU A 51 -12.62 23.29 1.30
C LEU A 51 -11.61 23.73 0.21
N ASN A 52 -10.36 24.00 0.61
CA ASN A 52 -9.30 24.32 -0.35
C ASN A 52 -8.63 23.05 -0.92
N ALA A 53 -8.99 21.87 -0.43
CA ALA A 53 -8.49 20.63 -1.01
C ALA A 53 -9.11 20.35 -2.37
N THR A 54 -8.37 19.66 -3.22
CA THR A 54 -8.81 19.26 -4.56
C THR A 54 -9.40 17.86 -4.51
N SER A 55 -10.66 17.70 -4.95
CA SER A 55 -11.29 16.39 -5.08
C SER A 55 -10.72 15.61 -6.27
N VAL A 56 -10.93 14.29 -6.30
CA VAL A 56 -10.55 13.46 -7.44
C VAL A 56 -11.23 13.92 -8.71
N LEU A 57 -12.52 14.28 -8.64
CA LEU A 57 -13.28 14.81 -9.79
C LEU A 57 -12.66 16.09 -10.36
N THR A 58 -12.31 17.04 -9.50
CA THR A 58 -11.65 18.28 -9.92
C THR A 58 -10.28 17.97 -10.54
N GLY A 59 -9.46 17.15 -9.86
CA GLY A 59 -8.13 16.79 -10.35
C GLY A 59 -8.16 16.10 -11.72
N LEU A 60 -9.06 15.12 -11.91
CA LEU A 60 -9.20 14.45 -13.21
C LEU A 60 -9.63 15.42 -14.31
N LYS A 61 -10.70 16.22 -14.07
CA LYS A 61 -11.19 17.18 -15.07
C LYS A 61 -10.12 18.19 -15.52
N GLU A 62 -9.37 18.74 -14.57
CA GLU A 62 -8.35 19.74 -14.88
C GLU A 62 -7.13 19.15 -15.60
N VAL A 63 -6.72 17.91 -15.23
CA VAL A 63 -5.56 17.26 -15.86
C VAL A 63 -5.86 16.80 -17.29
N VAL A 64 -7.10 16.36 -17.58
CA VAL A 64 -7.45 15.95 -18.96
C VAL A 64 -7.94 17.11 -19.83
N GLY A 65 -8.47 18.18 -19.24
CA GLY A 65 -9.08 19.29 -19.98
C GLY A 65 -10.13 18.79 -20.96
N ASP A 66 -10.01 19.19 -22.22
CA ASP A 66 -10.91 18.79 -23.32
C ASP A 66 -10.48 17.46 -24.00
N SER A 67 -9.38 16.83 -23.55
CA SER A 67 -8.83 15.62 -24.19
C SER A 67 -9.64 14.37 -23.89
N ALA A 68 -10.35 14.32 -22.74
CA ALA A 68 -11.19 13.21 -22.35
C ALA A 68 -12.47 13.71 -21.64
N LYS A 69 -13.54 12.93 -21.78
CA LYS A 69 -14.82 13.21 -21.11
C LYS A 69 -14.87 12.51 -19.75
N ILE A 70 -15.10 13.26 -18.67
CA ILE A 70 -15.32 12.71 -17.32
C ILE A 70 -16.83 12.72 -17.02
N LEU A 71 -17.41 11.54 -16.91
CA LEU A 71 -18.76 11.35 -16.37
C LEU A 71 -18.65 11.09 -14.88
N TYR A 72 -19.58 11.61 -14.08
CA TYR A 72 -19.58 11.44 -12.63
C TYR A 72 -20.94 10.98 -12.11
N ALA A 73 -20.92 10.02 -11.19
CA ALA A 73 -22.04 9.67 -10.33
C ALA A 73 -21.52 9.27 -8.95
N LYS A 74 -22.27 9.60 -7.90
CA LYS A 74 -21.92 9.21 -6.53
C LYS A 74 -21.92 7.67 -6.35
N GLY A 75 -22.91 6.98 -6.89
CA GLY A 75 -23.00 5.52 -6.96
C GLY A 75 -23.32 4.82 -5.65
N ALA A 76 -22.87 5.35 -4.51
CA ALA A 76 -23.18 4.83 -3.18
C ALA A 76 -23.08 5.93 -2.12
N ASN A 77 -23.71 5.72 -0.97
CA ASN A 77 -23.36 6.45 0.25
C ASN A 77 -22.06 5.87 0.85
N LEU A 78 -21.47 6.57 1.81
CA LEU A 78 -20.25 6.10 2.47
C LEU A 78 -20.49 4.76 3.17
N ASP A 79 -21.64 4.63 3.85
CA ASP A 79 -22.10 3.41 4.51
C ASP A 79 -23.62 3.27 4.39
N ALA A 80 -24.15 2.06 4.56
CA ALA A 80 -25.58 1.81 4.60
C ALA A 80 -26.20 2.36 5.89
N ASP A 81 -25.47 2.28 7.03
CA ASP A 81 -25.88 2.82 8.31
C ASP A 81 -25.66 4.35 8.38
N SER A 82 -26.75 5.10 8.40
CA SER A 82 -26.70 6.57 8.48
C SER A 82 -26.15 7.10 9.81
N ILE A 83 -26.25 6.34 10.90
CA ILE A 83 -25.70 6.71 12.20
C ILE A 83 -24.18 6.56 12.17
N PHE A 84 -23.69 5.46 11.61
CA PHE A 84 -22.27 5.24 11.41
C PHE A 84 -21.68 6.29 10.46
N GLU A 85 -22.34 6.57 9.34
CA GLU A 85 -21.93 7.60 8.38
C GLU A 85 -21.82 8.99 9.04
N LYS A 86 -22.76 9.34 9.93
CA LYS A 86 -22.70 10.58 10.69
C LYS A 86 -21.50 10.65 11.64
N ARG A 87 -21.15 9.54 12.29
CA ARG A 87 -19.95 9.44 13.14
C ARG A 87 -18.68 9.55 12.30
N ALA A 88 -18.66 8.91 11.14
CA ALA A 88 -17.55 8.92 10.19
C ALA A 88 -17.37 10.25 9.43
N GLY A 89 -18.27 11.23 9.64
CA GLY A 89 -18.27 12.55 9.02
C GLY A 89 -18.10 13.73 9.99
N MET A 90 -17.53 13.51 11.18
CA MET A 90 -17.31 14.56 12.19
C MET A 90 -16.26 15.58 11.77
N PHE A 91 -16.12 16.66 12.53
CA PHE A 91 -15.09 17.71 12.38
C PHE A 91 -15.05 18.36 10.98
N GLY A 92 -16.24 18.57 10.38
CA GLY A 92 -16.39 19.22 9.08
C GLY A 92 -16.09 18.33 7.88
N LYS A 93 -15.88 17.03 8.06
CA LYS A 93 -15.65 16.04 7.01
C LYS A 93 -16.91 15.26 6.62
N SER A 94 -18.06 15.93 6.70
CA SER A 94 -19.37 15.35 6.46
C SER A 94 -19.58 14.90 5.01
N PHE A 95 -20.51 13.97 4.85
CA PHE A 95 -21.00 13.50 3.56
C PHE A 95 -22.45 13.91 3.40
N GLU A 96 -22.81 14.41 2.23
CA GLU A 96 -24.21 14.58 1.86
C GLU A 96 -24.78 13.19 1.52
N ARG A 97 -25.72 12.73 2.36
CA ARG A 97 -26.36 11.44 2.14
C ARG A 97 -27.40 11.53 1.04
N ASP A 98 -27.28 10.67 0.03
CA ASP A 98 -28.33 10.46 -0.95
C ASP A 98 -29.43 9.60 -0.29
N ARG A 99 -30.66 10.08 -0.32
CA ARG A 99 -31.82 9.44 0.33
C ARG A 99 -32.61 8.51 -0.60
N ARG A 100 -32.20 8.45 -1.87
CA ARG A 100 -32.77 7.51 -2.85
C ARG A 100 -32.44 6.08 -2.44
N PRO A 101 -33.23 5.09 -2.89
CA PRO A 101 -32.86 3.68 -2.75
C PRO A 101 -31.45 3.38 -3.29
N ALA A 102 -30.67 2.54 -2.60
CA ALA A 102 -29.31 2.19 -3.02
C ALA A 102 -29.29 1.64 -4.45
N THR A 103 -30.33 0.90 -4.86
CA THR A 103 -30.46 0.36 -6.22
C THR A 103 -30.52 1.45 -7.31
N GLU A 104 -31.19 2.57 -7.02
CA GLU A 104 -31.26 3.71 -7.97
C GLU A 104 -29.92 4.42 -8.09
N ILE A 105 -29.24 4.66 -6.96
CA ILE A 105 -27.93 5.32 -6.94
C ILE A 105 -26.87 4.48 -7.66
N ILE A 106 -26.88 3.16 -7.43
CA ILE A 106 -26.00 2.20 -8.12
C ILE A 106 -26.34 2.17 -9.61
N GLN A 107 -27.63 2.15 -9.99
CA GLN A 107 -28.04 2.12 -11.39
C GLN A 107 -27.57 3.36 -12.16
N GLU A 108 -27.60 4.54 -11.53
CA GLU A 108 -27.05 5.77 -12.11
C GLU A 108 -25.55 5.61 -12.44
N ALA A 109 -24.77 5.06 -11.51
CA ALA A 109 -23.35 4.78 -11.72
C ALA A 109 -23.11 3.74 -12.82
N VAL A 110 -23.92 2.68 -12.87
CA VAL A 110 -23.87 1.66 -13.94
C VAL A 110 -24.19 2.28 -15.30
N ASN A 111 -25.16 3.19 -15.37
CA ASN A 111 -25.53 3.85 -16.61
C ASN A 111 -24.38 4.69 -17.19
N ILE A 112 -23.65 5.44 -16.37
CA ILE A 112 -22.47 6.19 -16.85
C ILE A 112 -21.28 5.25 -17.14
N ALA A 113 -21.12 4.17 -16.38
CA ALA A 113 -20.07 3.17 -16.63
C ALA A 113 -20.24 2.50 -18.00
N ASN A 114 -21.49 2.17 -18.39
CA ASN A 114 -21.78 1.62 -19.71
C ASN A 114 -21.43 2.56 -20.88
N GLN A 115 -21.43 3.87 -20.63
CA GLN A 115 -21.07 4.90 -21.63
C GLN A 115 -19.56 5.19 -21.66
N ALA A 116 -18.80 4.63 -20.73
CA ALA A 116 -17.38 4.90 -20.58
C ALA A 116 -16.50 3.80 -21.15
N ASP A 117 -15.24 4.13 -21.39
CA ASP A 117 -14.20 3.20 -21.80
C ASP A 117 -13.57 2.51 -20.58
N VAL A 118 -13.51 3.24 -19.45
CA VAL A 118 -12.95 2.77 -18.17
C VAL A 118 -13.71 3.41 -17.00
N VAL A 119 -13.76 2.69 -15.89
CA VAL A 119 -14.37 3.17 -14.63
C VAL A 119 -13.29 3.42 -13.60
N VAL A 120 -13.30 4.58 -12.96
CA VAL A 120 -12.49 4.92 -11.79
C VAL A 120 -13.42 4.98 -10.58
N ALA A 121 -13.25 4.06 -9.64
CA ALA A 121 -14.06 3.93 -8.44
C ALA A 121 -13.30 4.46 -7.22
N ALA A 122 -13.66 5.64 -6.71
CA ALA A 122 -13.06 6.27 -5.53
C ALA A 122 -13.80 5.82 -4.26
N LEU A 123 -13.30 4.78 -3.61
CA LEU A 123 -13.95 4.05 -2.54
C LEU A 123 -13.01 3.86 -1.33
N GLY A 124 -13.58 3.42 -0.21
CA GLY A 124 -12.84 3.06 0.99
C GLY A 124 -13.34 3.75 2.24
N GLU A 125 -12.42 4.13 3.13
CA GLU A 125 -12.72 4.82 4.38
C GLU A 125 -12.79 6.34 4.19
N SER A 126 -13.66 6.98 4.98
CA SER A 126 -13.53 8.43 5.21
C SER A 126 -12.39 8.73 6.17
N ALA A 127 -11.98 10.00 6.23
CA ALA A 127 -10.94 10.45 7.13
C ALA A 127 -11.19 10.04 8.59
N GLU A 128 -12.42 10.21 9.10
CA GLU A 128 -12.78 9.94 10.49
C GLU A 128 -13.06 8.45 10.79
N MET A 129 -13.02 7.57 9.79
CA MET A 129 -13.04 6.12 10.03
C MET A 129 -11.72 5.58 10.56
N SER A 130 -10.63 6.36 10.48
CA SER A 130 -9.30 6.02 11.02
C SER A 130 -8.76 7.17 11.85
N GLY A 131 -7.81 6.89 12.74
CA GLY A 131 -7.21 7.86 13.65
C GLY A 131 -7.54 7.56 15.11
N GLU A 132 -7.46 8.57 15.96
CA GLU A 132 -7.69 8.44 17.40
C GLU A 132 -9.14 8.03 17.68
N ALA A 133 -9.32 7.05 18.55
CA ALA A 133 -10.62 6.50 18.95
C ALA A 133 -11.50 5.99 17.79
N SER A 134 -10.90 5.64 16.65
CA SER A 134 -11.60 5.19 15.44
C SER A 134 -11.31 3.72 15.12
N SER A 135 -11.31 2.85 16.15
CA SER A 135 -11.15 1.42 15.96
C SER A 135 -12.37 0.82 15.26
N ARG A 136 -12.14 -0.12 14.34
CA ARG A 136 -13.18 -0.86 13.62
C ARG A 136 -13.02 -2.35 13.87
N THR A 137 -14.15 -3.05 14.04
CA THR A 137 -14.21 -4.51 14.18
C THR A 137 -14.20 -5.21 12.82
N ASP A 138 -14.73 -4.53 11.81
CA ASP A 138 -14.63 -4.93 10.40
C ASP A 138 -13.74 -3.91 9.68
N ILE A 139 -12.68 -4.37 9.05
CA ILE A 139 -11.70 -3.56 8.31
C ILE A 139 -11.79 -3.82 6.79
N GLU A 140 -12.95 -4.18 6.29
CA GLU A 140 -13.24 -4.22 4.87
C GLU A 140 -13.73 -2.85 4.35
N ILE A 141 -13.82 -2.68 3.04
CA ILE A 141 -14.53 -1.55 2.42
C ILE A 141 -16.01 -1.65 2.83
N PRO A 142 -16.69 -0.54 3.21
CA PRO A 142 -18.10 -0.57 3.60
C PRO A 142 -18.99 -1.27 2.56
N GLU A 143 -19.92 -2.11 3.00
CA GLU A 143 -20.71 -3.00 2.12
C GLU A 143 -21.48 -2.23 1.04
N ALA A 144 -22.04 -1.04 1.35
CA ALA A 144 -22.70 -0.20 0.35
C ALA A 144 -21.79 0.15 -0.84
N GLN A 145 -20.50 0.34 -0.59
CA GLN A 145 -19.50 0.63 -1.61
C GLN A 145 -19.03 -0.66 -2.33
N LYS A 146 -18.99 -1.80 -1.62
CA LYS A 146 -18.71 -3.10 -2.24
C LYS A 146 -19.84 -3.51 -3.20
N ASP A 147 -21.10 -3.23 -2.87
CA ASP A 147 -22.22 -3.49 -3.76
C ASP A 147 -22.15 -2.64 -5.04
N LEU A 148 -21.76 -1.37 -4.93
CA LEU A 148 -21.44 -0.55 -6.10
C LEU A 148 -20.34 -1.19 -6.93
N LEU A 149 -19.21 -1.57 -6.30
CA LEU A 149 -18.07 -2.15 -7.00
C LEU A 149 -18.44 -3.46 -7.72
N LYS A 150 -19.21 -4.33 -7.07
CA LYS A 150 -19.78 -5.55 -7.68
C LYS A 150 -20.64 -5.25 -8.91
N ALA A 151 -21.46 -4.20 -8.85
CA ALA A 151 -22.32 -3.78 -9.96
C ALA A 151 -21.49 -3.22 -11.13
N LEU A 152 -20.45 -2.42 -10.86
CA LEU A 152 -19.57 -1.87 -11.87
C LEU A 152 -18.79 -2.98 -12.61
N LEU A 153 -18.27 -3.98 -11.89
CA LEU A 153 -17.57 -5.10 -12.51
C LEU A 153 -18.45 -5.91 -13.46
N LYS A 154 -19.77 -6.00 -13.20
CA LYS A 154 -20.74 -6.67 -14.09
C LYS A 154 -20.92 -5.94 -15.42
N THR A 155 -20.54 -4.68 -15.56
CA THR A 155 -20.58 -3.95 -16.85
C THR A 155 -19.56 -4.48 -17.86
N GLY A 156 -18.57 -5.26 -17.42
CA GLY A 156 -17.46 -5.75 -18.26
C GLY A 156 -16.43 -4.65 -18.61
N LYS A 157 -16.60 -3.43 -18.12
CA LYS A 157 -15.63 -2.35 -18.33
C LYS A 157 -14.43 -2.53 -17.39
N PRO A 158 -13.21 -2.14 -17.79
CA PRO A 158 -12.08 -2.10 -16.87
C PRO A 158 -12.39 -1.17 -15.68
N VAL A 159 -12.17 -1.66 -14.46
CA VAL A 159 -12.39 -0.89 -13.23
C VAL A 159 -11.08 -0.65 -12.52
N VAL A 160 -10.79 0.61 -12.19
CA VAL A 160 -9.67 1.03 -11.34
C VAL A 160 -10.23 1.44 -9.98
N LEU A 161 -9.84 0.73 -8.93
CA LEU A 161 -10.15 1.11 -7.56
C LEU A 161 -9.10 2.13 -7.06
N VAL A 162 -9.53 3.36 -6.82
CA VAL A 162 -8.79 4.37 -6.07
C VAL A 162 -9.21 4.25 -4.62
N LEU A 163 -8.36 3.59 -3.82
CA LEU A 163 -8.65 3.20 -2.45
C LEU A 163 -8.21 4.28 -1.47
N PHE A 164 -9.17 4.80 -0.71
CA PHE A 164 -8.93 5.68 0.43
C PHE A 164 -8.96 4.87 1.72
N THR A 165 -7.93 5.01 2.56
CA THR A 165 -7.89 4.37 3.88
C THR A 165 -6.78 4.98 4.74
N GLY A 166 -6.96 4.97 6.06
CA GLY A 166 -5.92 5.33 7.03
C GLY A 166 -5.33 4.12 7.75
N ARG A 167 -5.70 2.90 7.33
CA ARG A 167 -5.24 1.61 7.89
C ARG A 167 -5.12 0.54 6.82
N PRO A 168 -4.43 -0.59 7.07
CA PRO A 168 -4.52 -1.76 6.20
C PRO A 168 -5.94 -2.35 6.25
N LEU A 169 -6.57 -2.50 5.09
CA LEU A 169 -7.86 -3.15 4.94
C LEU A 169 -7.70 -4.62 4.51
N ALA A 170 -8.70 -5.44 4.81
CA ALA A 170 -8.82 -6.80 4.30
C ALA A 170 -9.41 -6.75 2.89
N LEU A 171 -8.57 -6.80 1.87
CA LEU A 171 -8.91 -6.56 0.47
C LEU A 171 -8.87 -7.83 -0.39
N LYS A 172 -9.04 -9.02 0.20
CA LYS A 172 -8.90 -10.26 -0.56
C LYS A 172 -9.84 -10.31 -1.77
N TRP A 173 -11.13 -9.98 -1.55
CA TRP A 173 -12.11 -10.00 -2.63
C TRP A 173 -11.78 -8.97 -3.72
N GLU A 174 -11.40 -7.76 -3.33
CA GLU A 174 -11.01 -6.69 -4.27
C GLU A 174 -9.77 -7.10 -5.07
N ASN A 175 -8.77 -7.69 -4.40
CA ASN A 175 -7.58 -8.19 -5.08
C ASN A 175 -7.87 -9.30 -6.08
N GLU A 176 -8.85 -10.16 -5.81
CA GLU A 176 -9.23 -11.24 -6.73
C GLU A 176 -10.01 -10.72 -7.94
N ASN A 177 -10.87 -9.72 -7.77
CA ASN A 177 -11.88 -9.32 -8.76
C ASN A 177 -11.59 -8.01 -9.48
N VAL A 178 -10.87 -7.05 -8.87
CA VAL A 178 -10.59 -5.74 -9.47
C VAL A 178 -9.25 -5.78 -10.20
N PRO A 179 -9.18 -5.37 -11.48
CA PRO A 179 -7.95 -5.46 -12.26
C PRO A 179 -6.85 -4.47 -11.83
N ALA A 180 -7.21 -3.29 -11.31
CA ALA A 180 -6.22 -2.31 -10.83
C ALA A 180 -6.65 -1.66 -9.51
N ILE A 181 -5.72 -1.55 -8.55
CA ILE A 181 -5.94 -0.99 -7.22
C ILE A 181 -4.81 -0.01 -6.91
N LEU A 182 -5.15 1.26 -6.75
CA LEU A 182 -4.25 2.32 -6.31
C LEU A 182 -4.66 2.78 -4.91
N ASN A 183 -3.85 2.48 -3.90
CA ASN A 183 -4.06 2.97 -2.54
C ASN A 183 -3.49 4.39 -2.42
N VAL A 184 -4.36 5.35 -2.13
CA VAL A 184 -4.01 6.78 -2.09
C VAL A 184 -3.97 7.34 -0.67
N TRP A 185 -4.22 6.51 0.34
CA TRP A 185 -4.31 6.95 1.72
C TRP A 185 -5.25 8.17 1.84
N PHE A 186 -4.73 9.24 2.49
CA PHE A 186 -5.30 10.59 2.46
C PHE A 186 -4.19 11.54 1.99
N GLY A 187 -4.24 11.93 0.71
CA GLY A 187 -3.13 12.60 0.03
C GLY A 187 -2.96 14.10 0.32
N GLY A 188 -3.77 14.68 1.23
CA GLY A 188 -3.66 16.10 1.56
C GLY A 188 -4.44 17.02 0.61
N SER A 189 -4.13 18.33 0.68
CA SER A 189 -4.86 19.37 -0.07
C SER A 189 -4.79 19.21 -1.58
N GLU A 190 -3.73 18.60 -2.10
CA GLU A 190 -3.50 18.42 -3.54
C GLU A 190 -3.78 16.97 -4.01
N ALA A 191 -4.50 16.19 -3.20
CA ALA A 191 -4.72 14.77 -3.44
C ALA A 191 -5.36 14.48 -4.79
N GLY A 192 -6.38 15.26 -5.20
CA GLY A 192 -7.06 15.07 -6.47
C GLY A 192 -6.14 15.18 -7.68
N TYR A 193 -5.26 16.16 -7.69
CA TYR A 193 -4.25 16.31 -8.75
C TYR A 193 -3.22 15.18 -8.71
N ALA A 194 -2.76 14.81 -7.53
CA ALA A 194 -1.79 13.72 -7.38
C ALA A 194 -2.36 12.37 -7.84
N VAL A 195 -3.66 12.11 -7.57
CA VAL A 195 -4.37 10.93 -8.06
C VAL A 195 -4.42 10.94 -9.58
N ALA A 196 -4.78 12.07 -10.18
CA ALA A 196 -4.80 12.21 -11.64
C ALA A 196 -3.42 11.98 -12.27
N ASP A 197 -2.36 12.57 -11.71
CA ASP A 197 -0.99 12.39 -12.19
C ASP A 197 -0.57 10.93 -12.24
N VAL A 198 -0.90 10.18 -11.18
CA VAL A 198 -0.57 8.76 -11.12
C VAL A 198 -1.47 7.97 -12.08
N LEU A 199 -2.79 8.21 -12.09
CA LEU A 199 -3.70 7.47 -12.98
C LEU A 199 -3.35 7.63 -14.45
N PHE A 200 -2.90 8.81 -14.88
CA PHE A 200 -2.53 9.07 -16.27
C PHE A 200 -1.06 8.83 -16.58
N GLY A 201 -0.24 8.46 -15.61
CA GLY A 201 1.18 8.15 -15.81
C GLY A 201 2.10 9.37 -15.94
N ASP A 202 1.61 10.58 -15.65
CA ASP A 202 2.46 11.78 -15.51
C ASP A 202 3.47 11.57 -14.36
N VAL A 203 3.09 10.77 -13.36
CA VAL A 203 3.96 10.31 -12.29
C VAL A 203 3.89 8.78 -12.20
N ASN A 204 5.03 8.12 -12.35
CA ASN A 204 5.16 6.69 -12.11
C ASN A 204 5.06 6.42 -10.60
N PRO A 205 4.11 5.57 -10.12
CA PRO A 205 3.96 5.26 -8.70
C PRO A 205 5.24 4.66 -8.12
N SER A 206 5.60 5.10 -6.93
CA SER A 206 6.83 4.68 -6.25
C SER A 206 6.68 4.59 -4.72
N GLY A 207 5.46 4.68 -4.21
CA GLY A 207 5.15 4.47 -2.81
C GLY A 207 5.25 3.00 -2.44
N LYS A 208 5.60 2.73 -1.18
CA LYS A 208 5.65 1.39 -0.61
C LYS A 208 4.81 1.35 0.66
N LEU A 209 4.17 0.22 0.91
CA LEU A 209 3.38 0.03 2.13
C LEU A 209 4.27 0.12 3.37
N SER A 210 3.92 1.00 4.29
CA SER A 210 4.54 1.12 5.62
C SER A 210 3.89 0.21 6.67
N THR A 211 2.98 -0.64 6.25
CA THR A 211 2.25 -1.60 7.10
C THR A 211 1.89 -2.84 6.28
N THR A 212 1.62 -3.95 6.97
CA THR A 212 1.25 -5.23 6.36
C THR A 212 -0.27 -5.30 6.16
N PHE A 213 -0.74 -5.64 4.96
CA PHE A 213 -2.17 -5.82 4.68
C PHE A 213 -2.58 -7.27 4.86
N PRO A 214 -3.60 -7.58 5.70
CA PRO A 214 -4.08 -8.93 5.91
C PRO A 214 -4.89 -9.45 4.71
N GLN A 215 -5.00 -10.77 4.57
CA GLN A 215 -5.96 -11.39 3.65
C GLN A 215 -7.39 -11.25 4.18
N ASN A 216 -7.55 -11.39 5.50
CA ASN A 216 -8.84 -11.23 6.18
C ASN A 216 -8.62 -10.77 7.64
N ILE A 217 -9.69 -10.38 8.31
CA ILE A 217 -9.66 -9.82 9.66
C ILE A 217 -9.11 -10.81 10.70
N GLY A 218 -9.29 -12.12 10.50
CA GLY A 218 -8.81 -13.15 11.44
C GLY A 218 -7.27 -13.24 11.54
N GLN A 219 -6.53 -12.62 10.62
CA GLN A 219 -5.07 -12.55 10.68
C GLN A 219 -4.55 -11.40 11.55
N VAL A 220 -5.40 -10.46 11.98
CA VAL A 220 -4.97 -9.29 12.77
C VAL A 220 -4.77 -9.70 14.23
N PRO A 221 -3.62 -9.33 14.88
CA PRO A 221 -2.54 -8.49 14.35
C PRO A 221 -1.58 -9.26 13.44
N ILE A 222 -1.22 -8.67 12.29
CA ILE A 222 -0.23 -9.20 11.36
C ILE A 222 0.84 -8.15 11.05
N PHE A 223 2.12 -8.54 11.19
CA PHE A 223 3.26 -7.64 10.93
C PHE A 223 4.49 -8.44 10.49
N TYR A 224 5.31 -7.82 9.64
CA TYR A 224 6.44 -8.47 8.97
C TYR A 224 7.55 -8.92 9.93
N ASN A 225 7.71 -8.23 11.06
CA ASN A 225 8.75 -8.45 12.06
C ASN A 225 8.25 -9.28 13.27
N HIS A 226 7.33 -10.18 13.03
CA HIS A 226 6.82 -11.07 14.10
C HIS A 226 7.93 -11.92 14.70
N LYS A 227 7.72 -12.37 15.92
CA LYS A 227 8.59 -13.34 16.59
C LYS A 227 8.10 -14.76 16.31
N ASN A 228 9.03 -15.70 16.20
CA ASN A 228 8.68 -17.09 16.08
C ASN A 228 7.97 -17.58 17.34
N THR A 229 6.99 -18.45 17.14
CA THR A 229 6.37 -19.24 18.21
C THR A 229 7.23 -20.49 18.48
N GLY A 230 6.89 -21.28 19.51
CA GLY A 230 7.60 -22.52 19.80
C GLY A 230 7.50 -23.58 18.69
N ARG A 231 6.53 -23.45 17.77
CA ARG A 231 6.31 -24.39 16.66
C ARG A 231 5.98 -23.63 15.37
N PRO A 232 6.92 -22.86 14.81
CA PRO A 232 6.67 -22.13 13.58
C PRO A 232 6.38 -23.08 12.42
N LEU A 233 5.57 -22.62 11.48
CA LEU A 233 5.34 -23.33 10.22
C LEU A 233 6.65 -23.35 9.42
N PRO A 234 7.10 -24.52 8.90
CA PRO A 234 8.27 -24.55 8.02
C PRO A 234 8.06 -23.72 6.75
N GLU A 235 9.13 -23.13 6.26
CA GLU A 235 9.11 -22.36 5.02
C GLU A 235 8.56 -23.20 3.85
N GLY A 236 7.77 -22.55 2.99
CA GLY A 236 7.14 -23.19 1.82
C GLY A 236 5.95 -24.12 2.15
N LYS A 237 5.57 -24.27 3.42
CA LYS A 237 4.36 -25.00 3.81
C LYS A 237 3.20 -24.04 3.99
N TRP A 238 2.03 -24.46 3.52
CA TRP A 238 0.78 -23.72 3.75
C TRP A 238 0.12 -24.13 5.06
N PHE A 239 0.17 -25.42 5.42
CA PHE A 239 -0.44 -26.00 6.61
C PHE A 239 0.38 -27.20 7.09
N GLN A 240 0.48 -27.32 8.41
CA GLN A 240 0.96 -28.53 9.08
C GLN A 240 0.31 -28.66 10.45
N LYS A 241 -0.24 -29.83 10.77
CA LYS A 241 -0.85 -30.12 12.07
C LYS A 241 0.16 -29.87 13.21
N PHE A 242 -0.31 -29.24 14.30
CA PHE A 242 0.49 -28.88 15.48
C PHE A 242 1.53 -27.78 15.26
N ARG A 243 1.43 -26.99 14.19
CA ARG A 243 2.24 -25.80 13.94
C ARG A 243 1.39 -24.54 14.06
N SER A 244 2.07 -23.38 14.18
CA SER A 244 1.42 -22.07 14.18
C SER A 244 1.00 -21.70 12.78
N ASN A 245 -0.22 -22.06 12.41
CA ASN A 245 -0.86 -21.74 11.14
C ASN A 245 -2.38 -21.64 11.28
N TYR A 246 -3.00 -20.96 10.35
CA TYR A 246 -4.45 -20.96 10.19
C TYR A 246 -4.91 -22.24 9.49
N LEU A 247 -6.20 -22.58 9.64
CA LEU A 247 -6.80 -23.71 8.98
C LEU A 247 -7.28 -23.39 7.56
N ASP A 248 -7.69 -22.17 7.32
CA ASP A 248 -8.48 -21.70 6.18
C ASP A 248 -7.78 -20.61 5.35
N VAL A 249 -6.65 -20.09 5.81
CA VAL A 249 -5.86 -19.08 5.13
C VAL A 249 -4.37 -19.33 5.37
N SER A 250 -3.51 -18.95 4.44
CA SER A 250 -2.06 -19.03 4.65
C SER A 250 -1.60 -18.00 5.70
N ASN A 251 -0.42 -18.22 6.30
CA ASN A 251 0.20 -17.23 7.18
C ASN A 251 0.69 -15.98 6.45
N ASP A 252 0.76 -16.03 5.12
CA ASP A 252 1.18 -14.89 4.31
C ASP A 252 0.17 -13.74 4.36
N PRO A 253 0.62 -12.50 4.36
CA PRO A 253 -0.27 -11.35 4.16
C PRO A 253 -0.80 -11.29 2.72
N LEU A 254 -1.84 -10.49 2.49
CA LEU A 254 -2.27 -10.14 1.14
C LEU A 254 -1.20 -9.29 0.45
N TYR A 255 -0.76 -8.22 1.12
CA TYR A 255 0.38 -7.41 0.67
C TYR A 255 1.38 -7.27 1.82
N PRO A 256 2.66 -7.65 1.61
CA PRO A 256 3.66 -7.56 2.65
C PRO A 256 4.07 -6.10 2.91
N PHE A 257 4.66 -5.84 4.06
CA PHE A 257 5.33 -4.58 4.36
C PHE A 257 6.37 -4.25 3.28
N GLY A 258 6.45 -3.00 2.88
CA GLY A 258 7.35 -2.55 1.83
C GLY A 258 6.88 -2.80 0.40
N TYR A 259 5.71 -3.43 0.20
CA TYR A 259 5.15 -3.73 -1.12
C TYR A 259 4.64 -2.46 -1.83
N GLY A 260 4.76 -2.45 -3.14
CA GLY A 260 4.21 -1.46 -4.03
C GLY A 260 4.77 -1.65 -5.44
N LEU A 261 3.88 -1.63 -6.42
CA LEU A 261 4.19 -1.77 -7.83
C LEU A 261 4.59 -0.41 -8.46
N SER A 262 5.17 -0.49 -9.64
CA SER A 262 5.50 0.63 -10.51
C SER A 262 4.94 0.35 -11.90
N TYR A 263 4.83 1.35 -12.75
CA TYR A 263 4.60 1.18 -14.20
C TYR A 263 5.84 0.68 -14.93
N SER A 264 6.99 0.66 -14.24
CA SER A 264 8.20 0.00 -14.70
C SER A 264 8.46 -1.27 -13.90
N SER A 265 9.46 -2.04 -14.29
CA SER A 265 9.90 -3.23 -13.57
C SER A 265 11.35 -3.06 -13.11
N PHE A 266 11.67 -3.57 -11.93
CA PHE A 266 13.02 -3.52 -11.38
C PHE A 266 13.52 -4.93 -11.09
N SER A 267 14.77 -5.20 -11.50
CA SER A 267 15.46 -6.45 -11.19
C SER A 267 16.62 -6.19 -10.22
N TYR A 268 16.90 -7.18 -9.39
CA TYR A 268 17.95 -7.11 -8.37
C TYR A 268 18.98 -8.21 -8.64
N SER A 269 20.26 -7.86 -8.60
CA SER A 269 21.35 -8.85 -8.57
C SER A 269 21.30 -9.64 -7.25
N ASP A 270 22.09 -10.69 -7.16
CA ASP A 270 22.37 -11.30 -5.88
C ASP A 270 23.07 -10.32 -4.94
N ILE A 271 22.87 -10.49 -3.63
CA ILE A 271 23.50 -9.68 -2.60
C ILE A 271 25.01 -9.96 -2.56
N LYS A 272 25.78 -8.89 -2.40
CA LYS A 272 27.23 -8.96 -2.14
C LYS A 272 27.48 -8.43 -0.74
N LEU A 273 28.18 -9.23 0.07
CA LEU A 273 28.68 -8.84 1.39
C LEU A 273 30.18 -8.63 1.30
N SER A 274 30.70 -7.60 1.97
CA SER A 274 32.16 -7.32 1.99
C SER A 274 32.94 -8.40 2.72
N ASP A 275 32.29 -9.09 3.65
CA ASP A 275 32.88 -10.18 4.44
C ASP A 275 31.81 -11.17 4.88
N SER A 276 32.19 -12.40 5.18
CA SER A 276 31.35 -13.44 5.77
C SER A 276 31.61 -13.64 7.28
N SER A 277 32.64 -13.03 7.83
CA SER A 277 33.01 -13.08 9.24
C SER A 277 33.58 -11.74 9.70
N LEU A 278 33.02 -11.17 10.76
CA LEU A 278 33.41 -9.88 11.30
C LEU A 278 33.72 -9.98 12.79
N LYS A 279 34.52 -9.03 13.29
CA LYS A 279 34.90 -8.97 14.70
C LYS A 279 34.79 -7.55 15.25
N GLY A 280 34.26 -7.42 16.46
CA GLY A 280 34.18 -6.17 17.20
C GLY A 280 33.44 -5.09 16.40
N ASP A 281 34.05 -3.93 16.27
CA ASP A 281 33.45 -2.73 15.67
C ASP A 281 33.64 -2.64 14.14
N GLN A 282 33.98 -3.73 13.47
CA GLN A 282 34.10 -3.73 12.03
C GLN A 282 32.74 -3.36 11.37
N THR A 283 32.82 -2.83 10.15
CA THR A 283 31.65 -2.46 9.36
C THR A 283 31.44 -3.48 8.23
N LEU A 284 30.22 -4.00 8.11
CA LEU A 284 29.80 -4.79 6.96
C LEU A 284 29.23 -3.88 5.90
N THR A 285 29.70 -4.03 4.65
CA THR A 285 29.01 -3.43 3.49
C THR A 285 28.20 -4.49 2.78
N ALA A 286 26.89 -4.26 2.67
CA ALA A 286 25.97 -5.09 1.90
C ALA A 286 25.47 -4.33 0.67
N SER A 287 25.52 -4.92 -0.51
CA SER A 287 25.12 -4.24 -1.74
C SER A 287 24.37 -5.14 -2.72
N VAL A 288 23.54 -4.51 -3.55
CA VAL A 288 22.88 -5.09 -4.72
C VAL A 288 22.96 -4.13 -5.90
N THR A 289 22.94 -4.65 -7.12
CA THR A 289 22.71 -3.82 -8.31
C THR A 289 21.23 -3.89 -8.67
N VAL A 290 20.59 -2.73 -8.76
CA VAL A 290 19.19 -2.59 -9.18
C VAL A 290 19.16 -2.06 -10.60
N THR A 291 18.42 -2.73 -11.46
CA THR A 291 18.23 -2.35 -12.87
C THR A 291 16.77 -2.05 -13.13
N ASN A 292 16.48 -0.91 -13.75
CA ASN A 292 15.18 -0.64 -14.33
C ASN A 292 15.05 -1.45 -15.62
N ALA A 293 14.38 -2.58 -15.56
CA ALA A 293 14.18 -3.50 -16.70
C ALA A 293 12.99 -3.12 -17.58
N GLY A 294 12.25 -2.05 -17.23
CA GLY A 294 11.13 -1.52 -18.01
C GLY A 294 11.58 -0.48 -19.04
N ASN A 295 10.59 0.09 -19.71
CA ASN A 295 10.78 1.04 -20.81
C ASN A 295 10.50 2.50 -20.44
N ILE A 296 10.21 2.78 -19.16
CA ILE A 296 9.96 4.12 -18.64
C ILE A 296 10.80 4.38 -17.39
N ASP A 297 11.11 5.64 -17.13
CA ASP A 297 11.81 6.06 -15.94
C ASP A 297 10.98 5.74 -14.68
N GLY A 298 11.66 5.36 -13.61
CA GLY A 298 10.98 5.02 -12.36
C GLY A 298 11.83 5.24 -11.13
N LYS A 299 11.17 5.17 -9.97
CA LYS A 299 11.84 5.21 -8.66
C LYS A 299 11.57 3.90 -7.93
N GLU A 300 12.61 3.35 -7.32
CA GLU A 300 12.52 2.14 -6.49
C GLU A 300 12.99 2.42 -5.07
N VAL A 301 12.39 1.73 -4.09
CA VAL A 301 12.81 1.79 -2.68
C VAL A 301 13.48 0.48 -2.32
N VAL A 302 14.80 0.51 -2.28
CA VAL A 302 15.64 -0.63 -1.90
C VAL A 302 15.66 -0.74 -0.38
N GLN A 303 15.27 -1.89 0.17
CA GLN A 303 15.04 -2.09 1.61
C GLN A 303 16.05 -3.09 2.17
N LEU A 304 16.72 -2.71 3.28
CA LEU A 304 17.64 -3.55 4.03
C LEU A 304 16.95 -4.11 5.26
N TYR A 305 16.96 -5.43 5.40
CA TYR A 305 16.50 -6.13 6.59
C TYR A 305 17.61 -6.96 7.20
N ILE A 306 17.59 -7.11 8.51
CA ILE A 306 18.52 -7.97 9.26
C ILE A 306 17.71 -8.93 10.13
N ARG A 307 18.15 -10.18 10.17
CA ARG A 307 17.71 -11.18 11.12
C ARG A 307 18.88 -11.60 12.00
N ASP A 308 18.74 -11.42 13.29
CA ASP A 308 19.53 -12.09 14.30
C ASP A 308 18.96 -13.51 14.47
N VAL A 309 19.78 -14.52 14.18
CA VAL A 309 19.29 -15.91 14.10
C VAL A 309 19.06 -16.49 15.50
N VAL A 310 19.95 -16.18 16.46
CA VAL A 310 19.89 -16.68 17.83
C VAL A 310 20.34 -15.60 18.80
N GLY A 311 19.41 -15.07 19.59
CA GLY A 311 19.70 -14.16 20.70
C GLY A 311 19.29 -14.75 22.03
N SER A 312 19.74 -14.17 23.14
CA SER A 312 19.36 -14.55 24.51
C SER A 312 17.86 -14.35 24.80
N VAL A 313 17.18 -13.56 23.97
CA VAL A 313 15.71 -13.42 23.89
C VAL A 313 15.22 -13.67 22.48
N THR A 314 13.96 -14.08 22.32
CA THR A 314 13.38 -14.33 20.99
C THR A 314 13.45 -13.07 20.11
N ARG A 315 14.17 -13.19 19.02
CA ARG A 315 14.36 -12.11 18.04
C ARG A 315 13.26 -12.12 16.96
N PRO A 316 12.91 -10.95 16.39
CA PRO A 316 12.06 -10.88 15.20
C PRO A 316 12.64 -11.70 14.03
N VAL A 317 11.77 -12.24 13.19
CA VAL A 317 12.20 -12.99 11.98
C VAL A 317 12.97 -12.11 11.00
N LYS A 318 12.80 -10.81 11.04
CA LYS A 318 13.58 -9.76 10.36
C LYS A 318 13.20 -8.39 10.89
N GLU A 319 14.09 -7.42 10.76
CA GLU A 319 13.86 -6.02 11.12
C GLU A 319 14.37 -5.13 9.98
N LEU A 320 13.58 -4.13 9.57
CA LEU A 320 14.03 -3.10 8.63
C LEU A 320 15.09 -2.24 9.33
N LYS A 321 16.28 -2.20 8.77
CA LYS A 321 17.41 -1.41 9.30
C LYS A 321 17.79 -0.22 8.41
N GLY A 322 17.34 -0.22 7.16
CA GLY A 322 17.59 0.89 6.27
C GLY A 322 16.81 0.79 4.96
N PHE A 323 16.69 1.91 4.27
CA PHE A 323 16.15 1.94 2.91
C PHE A 323 16.74 3.11 2.12
N GLN A 324 16.78 2.97 0.81
CA GLN A 324 17.18 4.04 -0.11
C GLN A 324 16.18 4.12 -1.26
N LYS A 325 15.63 5.33 -1.51
CA LYS A 325 14.81 5.58 -2.69
C LYS A 325 15.70 6.11 -3.81
N ILE A 326 15.79 5.36 -4.90
CA ILE A 326 16.63 5.68 -6.05
C ILE A 326 15.77 5.93 -7.28
N GLY A 327 16.21 6.87 -8.13
CA GLY A 327 15.66 7.06 -9.48
C GLY A 327 16.54 6.35 -10.49
N LEU A 328 15.91 5.69 -11.47
CA LEU A 328 16.56 5.00 -12.59
C LEU A 328 15.84 5.30 -13.90
N LYS A 329 16.58 5.69 -14.91
CA LYS A 329 16.06 5.76 -16.28
C LYS A 329 15.76 4.36 -16.81
N ALA A 330 14.95 4.27 -17.86
CA ALA A 330 14.72 3.02 -18.58
C ALA A 330 16.06 2.38 -18.99
N GLY A 331 16.26 1.11 -18.62
CA GLY A 331 17.51 0.35 -18.85
C GLY A 331 18.68 0.70 -17.93
N GLU A 332 18.57 1.70 -17.05
CA GLU A 332 19.64 2.11 -16.16
C GLU A 332 19.82 1.12 -15.00
N SER A 333 21.08 0.91 -14.61
CA SER A 333 21.47 0.12 -13.43
C SER A 333 22.25 0.97 -12.44
N LYS A 334 22.02 0.73 -11.14
CA LYS A 334 22.71 1.42 -10.05
C LYS A 334 23.01 0.43 -8.92
N THR A 335 24.26 0.45 -8.42
CA THR A 335 24.61 -0.28 -7.20
C THR A 335 24.17 0.52 -5.99
N VAL A 336 23.40 -0.13 -5.11
CA VAL A 336 22.96 0.39 -3.82
C VAL A 336 23.68 -0.35 -2.72
N SER A 337 24.31 0.39 -1.81
CA SER A 337 25.08 -0.16 -0.71
C SER A 337 24.58 0.36 0.63
N PHE A 338 24.62 -0.51 1.62
CA PHE A 338 24.32 -0.21 3.01
C PHE A 338 25.53 -0.56 3.87
N SER A 339 25.91 0.34 4.78
CA SER A 339 26.89 0.11 5.82
C SER A 339 26.16 -0.34 7.08
N ILE A 340 26.54 -1.47 7.62
CA ILE A 340 25.94 -2.07 8.82
C ILE A 340 27.05 -2.10 9.88
N ILE A 341 26.75 -1.54 11.04
CA ILE A 341 27.65 -1.45 12.18
C ILE A 341 27.02 -2.16 13.40
N PRO A 342 27.80 -2.49 14.45
CA PRO A 342 27.24 -3.17 15.64
C PRO A 342 26.05 -2.46 16.28
N GLU A 343 25.96 -1.13 16.17
CA GLU A 343 24.82 -0.37 16.67
C GLU A 343 23.49 -0.79 16.01
N ASP A 344 23.50 -1.18 14.74
CA ASP A 344 22.30 -1.63 14.02
C ASP A 344 21.79 -3.00 14.51
N LEU A 345 22.64 -3.75 15.22
CA LEU A 345 22.36 -5.08 15.74
C LEU A 345 21.85 -5.08 17.19
N LYS A 346 21.95 -3.94 17.89
CA LYS A 346 21.59 -3.85 19.32
C LYS A 346 20.12 -4.07 19.59
N PHE A 347 19.88 -4.67 20.75
CA PHE A 347 18.56 -4.91 21.32
C PHE A 347 18.67 -5.00 22.87
N TYR A 348 17.55 -4.96 23.59
CA TYR A 348 17.54 -5.28 25.00
C TYR A 348 17.61 -6.80 25.16
N ASN A 349 18.73 -7.27 25.67
CA ASN A 349 19.00 -8.72 25.86
C ASN A 349 18.37 -9.25 27.16
N TYR A 350 18.64 -10.50 27.49
CA TYR A 350 18.09 -11.15 28.70
C TYR A 350 18.44 -10.40 29.99
N ASP A 351 19.64 -9.79 30.06
CA ASP A 351 20.12 -9.01 31.21
C ASP A 351 19.61 -7.54 31.22
N LEU A 352 18.66 -7.20 30.34
CA LEU A 352 18.13 -5.84 30.13
C LEU A 352 19.20 -4.81 29.72
N ARG A 353 20.32 -5.27 29.14
CA ARG A 353 21.34 -4.39 28.56
C ARG A 353 21.02 -4.12 27.10
N TYR A 354 21.15 -2.88 26.67
CA TYR A 354 21.02 -2.50 25.26
C TYR A 354 22.35 -2.74 24.57
N ASP A 355 22.53 -3.95 24.03
CA ASP A 355 23.75 -4.40 23.36
C ASP A 355 23.43 -5.44 22.30
N TRP A 356 24.39 -5.74 21.42
CA TRP A 356 24.30 -6.84 20.48
C TRP A 356 25.00 -8.11 21.03
N GLU A 357 24.62 -9.24 20.51
CA GLU A 357 25.19 -10.54 20.88
C GLU A 357 25.91 -11.16 19.69
N PRO A 358 27.03 -11.86 19.90
CA PRO A 358 27.76 -12.54 18.81
C PRO A 358 26.93 -13.69 18.26
N GLY A 359 27.01 -13.90 16.95
CA GLY A 359 26.26 -14.97 16.29
C GLY A 359 26.18 -14.84 14.79
N GLU A 360 25.32 -15.67 14.18
CA GLU A 360 24.99 -15.61 12.78
C GLU A 360 23.86 -14.58 12.54
N PHE A 361 24.09 -13.69 11.58
CA PHE A 361 23.08 -12.75 11.09
C PHE A 361 22.78 -13.03 9.63
N VAL A 362 21.51 -12.94 9.25
CA VAL A 362 21.06 -12.96 7.86
C VAL A 362 20.80 -11.54 7.42
N ILE A 363 21.55 -11.09 6.42
CA ILE A 363 21.42 -9.77 5.80
C ILE A 363 20.57 -9.94 4.55
N MET A 364 19.54 -9.12 4.39
CA MET A 364 18.55 -9.23 3.32
C MET A 364 18.35 -7.87 2.65
N ILE A 365 18.41 -7.82 1.32
CA ILE A 365 18.07 -6.61 0.55
C ILE A 365 17.04 -6.98 -0.51
N GLY A 366 15.97 -6.18 -0.62
CA GLY A 366 14.92 -6.45 -1.61
C GLY A 366 13.91 -5.34 -1.79
N ILE A 367 12.86 -5.66 -2.55
CA ILE A 367 11.78 -4.72 -2.91
C ILE A 367 10.68 -4.60 -1.84
N ASN A 368 10.58 -5.60 -0.97
CA ASN A 368 9.65 -5.65 0.15
C ASN A 368 10.12 -6.68 1.18
N SER A 369 9.40 -6.84 2.28
CA SER A 369 9.77 -7.75 3.36
C SER A 369 9.72 -9.25 2.99
N LYS A 370 9.10 -9.63 1.87
CA LYS A 370 8.98 -11.02 1.40
C LYS A 370 9.98 -11.32 0.28
N GLU A 371 10.11 -10.42 -0.67
CA GLU A 371 10.97 -10.58 -1.85
C GLU A 371 12.32 -9.94 -1.61
N VAL A 372 13.26 -10.74 -1.10
CA VAL A 372 14.62 -10.32 -0.71
C VAL A 372 15.67 -11.25 -1.25
N LYS A 373 16.86 -10.73 -1.52
CA LYS A 373 18.12 -11.45 -1.68
C LYS A 373 18.81 -11.51 -0.33
N SER A 374 19.40 -12.63 0.05
CA SER A 374 19.98 -12.80 1.38
C SER A 374 21.41 -13.35 1.34
N GLY A 375 22.19 -12.97 2.35
CA GLY A 375 23.51 -13.49 2.62
C GLY A 375 23.70 -13.63 4.14
N LYS A 376 24.62 -14.49 4.56
CA LYS A 376 24.92 -14.78 5.97
C LYS A 376 26.26 -14.18 6.34
N VAL A 377 26.35 -13.69 7.58
CA VAL A 377 27.58 -13.22 8.18
C VAL A 377 27.64 -13.72 9.63
N ASN A 378 28.83 -14.17 10.06
CA ASN A 378 29.09 -14.47 11.46
C ASN A 378 29.81 -13.26 12.08
N TRP A 379 29.30 -12.73 13.19
CA TRP A 379 29.85 -11.55 13.84
C TRP A 379 30.18 -11.87 15.30
N VAL A 380 31.42 -11.67 15.68
CA VAL A 380 31.93 -11.95 17.03
C VAL A 380 32.43 -10.68 17.72
N LYS A 381 32.38 -10.62 19.04
CA LYS A 381 32.92 -9.52 19.85
C LYS A 381 34.45 -9.52 19.88
#